data_595bd8f17614d543d858d63bed430164
#
_entry.id   595bd8f17614d543d858d63bed430164
#
_cell.length_a   1.000
_cell.length_b   1.000
_cell.length_c   1.000
_cell.angle_alpha   90.00
_cell.angle_beta   90.00
_cell.angle_gamma   90.00
#
_symmetry.space_group_name_H-M   'P 1'
#
loop_
_entity.id
_entity.type
_entity.pdbx_description
1 polymer ?
#
loop_
_entity_poly.entity_id
_entity_poly.type
_entity_poly.pdbx_seq_one_letter_code
_entity_poly.pdbx_strand_id
1 'polypeptide(L)'
;MSTKTSETTATDVRQALAEQAEQLGWQRTRRERIDIYRRGIIHVHAVWRDSGTINGGALYEDSVLFAYTTELAKVQSWLAR
;
A
#
# COMPACT_ATOMS: atom_id res chain seq x y z
N MET A 1 17.75 22.07 -5.08
CA MET A 1 16.93 21.59 -5.60
C MET A 1 16.49 20.30 -5.18
N SER A 2 17.04 19.40 -5.07
CA SER A 2 16.56 18.10 -4.77
C SER A 2 16.40 17.82 -3.33
N THR A 3 16.86 18.66 -2.45
CA THR A 3 16.79 18.36 -1.07
C THR A 3 15.41 18.25 -0.56
N LYS A 4 14.49 19.07 -0.99
CA LYS A 4 13.20 18.95 -0.45
C LYS A 4 12.51 17.71 -0.87
N THR A 5 12.86 17.19 -1.98
CA THR A 5 12.31 15.94 -2.45
C THR A 5 12.68 14.81 -1.52
N SER A 6 13.90 14.75 -1.06
CA SER A 6 14.30 13.69 -0.17
C SER A 6 13.58 13.79 1.13
N GLU A 7 13.36 14.96 1.64
CA GLU A 7 12.65 15.10 2.89
C GLU A 7 11.24 14.61 2.76
N THR A 8 10.57 14.95 1.67
CA THR A 8 9.22 14.49 1.47
C THR A 8 9.15 12.98 1.40
N THR A 9 10.08 12.39 0.69
CA THR A 9 10.10 10.96 0.53
C THR A 9 10.30 10.27 1.86
N ALA A 10 11.11 10.83 2.73
CA ALA A 10 11.41 10.19 4.00
C ALA A 10 10.18 10.03 4.88
N THR A 11 9.17 10.88 4.72
CA THR A 11 8.00 10.81 5.58
C THR A 11 6.77 10.29 4.86
N ASP A 12 6.84 10.07 3.56
CA ASP A 12 5.67 9.63 2.80
C ASP A 12 5.74 8.13 2.53
N VAL A 13 5.39 7.36 3.55
CA VAL A 13 5.40 5.91 3.46
C VAL A 13 4.35 5.41 2.49
N ARG A 14 3.21 6.10 2.44
CA ARG A 14 2.12 5.73 1.54
C ARG A 14 2.57 5.80 0.08
N GLN A 15 3.28 6.87 -0.27
CA GLN A 15 3.77 7.04 -1.64
C GLN A 15 4.85 6.02 -1.96
N ALA A 16 5.73 5.74 -1.02
CA ALA A 16 6.78 4.76 -1.23
C ALA A 16 6.20 3.37 -1.47
N LEU A 17 5.15 3.02 -0.73
CA LEU A 17 4.50 1.73 -0.92
C LEU A 17 3.83 1.66 -2.29
N ALA A 18 3.21 2.76 -2.72
CA ALA A 18 2.57 2.81 -4.03
C ALA A 18 3.57 2.62 -5.15
N GLU A 19 4.73 3.24 -5.03
CA GLU A 19 5.78 3.10 -6.04
C GLU A 19 6.29 1.68 -6.12
N GLN A 20 6.49 1.04 -4.96
CA GLN A 20 6.91 -0.34 -4.92
C GLN A 20 5.87 -1.24 -5.60
N ALA A 21 4.61 -1.04 -5.29
CA ALA A 21 3.54 -1.86 -5.84
C ALA A 21 3.44 -1.70 -7.36
N GLU A 22 3.58 -0.48 -7.84
CA GLU A 22 3.52 -0.24 -9.28
C GLU A 22 4.62 -0.97 -10.01
N GLN A 23 5.81 -0.98 -9.44
CA GLN A 23 6.93 -1.68 -10.05
C GLN A 23 6.70 -3.18 -10.11
N LEU A 24 5.86 -3.69 -9.24
CA LEU A 24 5.55 -5.12 -9.20
C LEU A 24 4.27 -5.48 -9.95
N GLY A 25 3.73 -4.53 -10.68
CA GLY A 25 2.61 -4.81 -11.57
C GLY A 25 1.23 -4.63 -10.95
N TRP A 26 1.14 -4.03 -9.78
CA TRP A 26 -0.14 -3.78 -9.15
C TRP A 26 -0.80 -2.54 -9.71
N GLN A 27 -2.11 -2.57 -9.87
CA GLN A 27 -2.90 -1.39 -10.23
C GLN A 27 -3.44 -0.79 -8.96
N ARG A 28 -3.34 0.51 -8.82
CA ARG A 28 -3.73 1.19 -7.61
C ARG A 28 -4.94 2.06 -7.84
N THR A 29 -5.93 1.95 -6.96
CA THR A 29 -7.03 2.90 -6.90
C THR A 29 -6.88 3.66 -5.59
N ARG A 30 -6.67 4.96 -5.68
CA ARG A 30 -6.47 5.77 -4.50
C ARG A 30 -7.78 6.42 -4.06
N ARG A 31 -8.09 6.26 -2.78
CA ARG A 31 -9.19 6.96 -2.14
C ARG A 31 -8.59 7.84 -1.05
N GLU A 32 -9.41 8.53 -0.29
CA GLU A 32 -8.91 9.46 0.68
C GLU A 32 -7.94 8.83 1.67
N ARG A 33 -8.32 7.74 2.29
CA ARG A 33 -7.47 7.07 3.26
C ARG A 33 -7.21 5.62 2.95
N ILE A 34 -7.62 5.16 1.78
CA ILE A 34 -7.48 3.76 1.41
C ILE A 34 -6.88 3.68 0.03
N ASP A 35 -5.90 2.82 -0.12
CA ASP A 35 -5.37 2.44 -1.42
C ASP A 35 -5.77 1.00 -1.68
N ILE A 36 -6.32 0.73 -2.85
CA ILE A 36 -6.69 -0.61 -3.25
C ILE A 36 -5.75 -1.03 -4.37
N TYR A 37 -4.95 -2.05 -4.11
CA TYR A 37 -4.01 -2.58 -5.08
C TYR A 37 -4.59 -3.87 -5.65
N ARG A 38 -4.61 -3.98 -6.98
CA ARG A 38 -5.18 -5.14 -7.64
C ARG A 38 -4.20 -5.73 -8.63
N ARG A 39 -4.09 -7.03 -8.62
CA ARG A 39 -3.31 -7.75 -9.61
C ARG A 39 -3.98 -9.13 -9.79
N GLY A 40 -4.69 -9.31 -10.93
CA GLY A 40 -5.48 -10.50 -11.13
C GLY A 40 -6.61 -10.58 -10.12
N ILE A 41 -6.74 -11.71 -9.47
CA ILE A 41 -7.80 -11.91 -8.48
C ILE A 41 -7.36 -11.49 -7.08
N ILE A 42 -6.13 -11.02 -6.93
CA ILE A 42 -5.61 -10.62 -5.63
C ILE A 42 -5.84 -9.13 -5.43
N HIS A 43 -6.45 -8.77 -4.31
CA HIS A 43 -6.66 -7.38 -3.94
C HIS A 43 -6.03 -7.16 -2.57
N VAL A 44 -5.28 -6.07 -2.44
CA VAL A 44 -4.69 -5.69 -1.16
C VAL A 44 -5.20 -4.29 -0.84
N HIS A 45 -5.84 -4.16 0.31
CA HIS A 45 -6.33 -2.87 0.78
C HIS A 45 -5.37 -2.34 1.82
N ALA A 46 -4.93 -1.11 1.66
CA ALA A 46 -4.09 -0.44 2.65
C ALA A 46 -4.85 0.76 3.17
N VAL A 47 -5.14 0.76 4.46
CA VAL A 47 -5.89 1.83 5.11
C VAL A 47 -4.90 2.70 5.86
N TRP A 48 -4.91 3.99 5.61
CA TRP A 48 -3.92 4.90 6.13
C TRP A 48 -4.52 5.83 7.18
N ARG A 49 -3.73 6.07 8.24
CA ARG A 49 -4.08 7.05 9.24
C ARG A 49 -3.63 8.41 8.74
N ASP A 50 -2.43 8.45 8.18
CA ASP A 50 -1.89 9.61 7.47
C ASP A 50 -0.87 9.07 6.47
N SER A 51 -0.15 9.95 5.78
CA SER A 51 0.75 9.50 4.73
C SER A 51 1.97 8.75 5.25
N GLY A 52 2.22 8.80 6.54
CA GLY A 52 3.37 8.11 7.13
C GLY A 52 3.00 6.91 7.99
N THR A 53 1.72 6.69 8.27
CA THR A 53 1.32 5.67 9.24
C THR A 53 0.16 4.86 8.72
N ILE A 54 0.37 3.55 8.64
CA ILE A 54 -0.69 2.65 8.23
C ILE A 54 -1.62 2.35 9.41
N ASN A 55 -2.90 2.24 9.12
CA ASN A 55 -3.88 1.91 10.13
C ASN A 55 -4.29 0.45 10.05
N GLY A 56 -4.14 -0.16 8.90
CA GLY A 56 -4.45 -1.57 8.72
C GLY A 56 -4.38 -1.96 7.27
N GLY A 57 -4.49 -3.25 7.02
CA GLY A 57 -4.52 -3.77 5.67
C GLY A 57 -5.27 -5.07 5.60
N ALA A 58 -5.74 -5.41 4.41
CA ALA A 58 -6.50 -6.62 4.19
C ALA A 58 -6.12 -7.24 2.86
N LEU A 59 -6.04 -8.55 2.85
CA LEU A 59 -5.72 -9.32 1.65
C LEU A 59 -6.96 -10.08 1.23
N TYR A 60 -7.36 -9.87 -0.03
CA TYR A 60 -8.49 -10.57 -0.61
C TYR A 60 -8.02 -11.40 -1.78
N GLU A 61 -8.64 -12.57 -1.95
CA GLU A 61 -8.37 -13.41 -3.08
C GLU A 61 -9.71 -13.83 -3.64
N ASP A 62 -9.99 -13.48 -4.88
CA ASP A 62 -11.27 -13.75 -5.51
C ASP A 62 -12.42 -13.20 -4.67
N SER A 63 -12.27 -11.99 -4.17
CA SER A 63 -13.26 -11.28 -3.35
C SER A 63 -13.52 -11.88 -1.97
N VAL A 64 -12.69 -12.82 -1.55
CA VAL A 64 -12.82 -13.43 -0.22
C VAL A 64 -11.68 -12.90 0.65
N LEU A 65 -12.02 -12.43 1.85
CA LEU A 65 -11.01 -11.92 2.77
C LEU A 65 -10.17 -13.08 3.30
N PHE A 66 -8.87 -13.04 3.04
CA PHE A 66 -7.95 -14.08 3.47
C PHE A 66 -7.16 -13.69 4.70
N ALA A 67 -6.81 -12.44 4.85
CA ALA A 67 -5.95 -12.01 5.95
C ALA A 67 -6.14 -10.54 6.25
N TYR A 68 -5.85 -10.16 7.49
CA TYR A 68 -5.95 -8.80 7.94
C TYR A 68 -4.73 -8.50 8.82
N THR A 69 -4.24 -7.29 8.78
CA THR A 69 -3.09 -6.91 9.61
C THR A 69 -3.18 -5.46 9.99
N THR A 70 -2.49 -5.08 11.05
CA THR A 70 -2.30 -3.68 11.40
C THR A 70 -0.86 -3.26 11.12
N GLU A 71 -0.03 -4.14 10.53
CA GLU A 71 1.39 -3.88 10.36
C GLU A 71 1.75 -3.61 8.92
N LEU A 72 2.51 -2.55 8.70
CA LEU A 72 2.96 -2.19 7.37
C LEU A 72 3.79 -3.31 6.74
N ALA A 73 4.65 -3.94 7.53
CA ALA A 73 5.52 -4.99 6.98
C ALA A 73 4.73 -6.12 6.36
N LYS A 74 3.57 -6.44 6.93
CA LYS A 74 2.75 -7.51 6.39
C LYS A 74 2.14 -7.10 5.05
N VAL A 75 1.67 -5.87 4.95
CA VAL A 75 1.13 -5.36 3.69
C VAL A 75 2.22 -5.37 2.62
N GLN A 76 3.43 -4.94 2.99
CA GLN A 76 4.55 -4.97 2.06
C GLN A 76 4.83 -6.37 1.56
N SER A 77 4.75 -7.36 2.44
CA SER A 77 5.01 -8.74 2.05
C SER A 77 3.95 -9.26 1.08
N TRP A 78 2.70 -8.85 1.26
CA TRP A 78 1.65 -9.25 0.33
C TRP A 78 1.88 -8.65 -1.06
N LEU A 79 2.31 -7.41 -1.12
CA LEU A 79 2.56 -6.75 -2.40
C LEU A 79 3.81 -7.29 -3.08
N ALA A 80 4.71 -7.89 -2.34
CA ALA A 80 5.96 -8.41 -2.87
C ALA A 80 5.84 -9.81 -3.48
N ARG A 81 4.69 -10.43 -3.42
CA ARG A 81 4.52 -11.79 -3.93
C ARG A 81 4.76 -11.95 -5.42
#